data_2eb41c253abc885bd51e498ffb7de8d8
#
_entry.id   2eb41c253abc885bd51e498ffb7de8d8
#
_cell.length_a   1.000
_cell.length_b   1.000
_cell.length_c   1.000
_cell.angle_alpha   90.00
_cell.angle_beta   90.00
_cell.angle_gamma   90.00
#
_symmetry.space_group_name_H-M   'P 1'
#
loop_
_entity.id
_entity.type
_entity.pdbx_description
1 polymer ?
#
loop_
_entity_poly.entity_id
_entity_poly.type
_entity_poly.pdbx_seq_one_letter_code
_entity_poly.pdbx_strand_id
1 'polypeptide(L)'
;HIAVEKLYKDAEIKTCATFEETFKQAYNDANYKIVIPIENSLAGRVADIHYLLPKYKLQIHGEFFLPVEHNLLGKPDANIEDIKYVRSHAQAISQCQKIITEKKFQPIISVDTAGSAKDLAGGKDKTIAAIASDLSAKMYNLKILQKNIEDDEGNVTRFLIMGKNIEQPE
;
A
#
# COMPACT_ATOMS: atom_id res chain seq x y z
N HIS A 1 3.00 6.15 -0.95
CA HIS A 1 3.84 6.49 0.19
C HIS A 1 4.99 5.49 0.36
N ILE A 2 4.73 4.20 0.62
CA ILE A 2 5.76 3.16 0.82
C ILE A 2 6.78 3.11 -0.33
N ALA A 3 6.32 3.17 -1.59
CA ALA A 3 7.21 3.15 -2.75
C ALA A 3 8.18 4.34 -2.76
N VAL A 4 7.70 5.53 -2.39
CA VAL A 4 8.55 6.74 -2.34
C VAL A 4 9.57 6.65 -1.21
N GLU A 5 9.20 6.19 -0.02
CA GLU A 5 10.14 6.01 1.11
C GLU A 5 11.25 5.00 0.79
N LYS A 6 10.91 3.91 0.07
CA LYS A 6 11.91 2.92 -0.36
C LYS A 6 12.86 3.48 -1.44
N LEU A 7 12.37 4.35 -2.32
CA LEU A 7 13.16 4.96 -3.39
C LEU A 7 14.00 6.16 -2.91
N TYR A 8 13.42 6.99 -2.06
CA TYR A 8 13.98 8.30 -1.69
C TYR A 8 13.88 8.51 -0.17
N LYS A 9 14.92 8.18 0.58
CA LYS A 9 14.93 8.21 2.05
C LYS A 9 14.72 9.60 2.64
N ASP A 10 15.22 10.66 1.96
CA ASP A 10 15.24 12.03 2.46
C ASP A 10 14.31 12.97 1.67
N ALA A 11 13.42 12.42 0.84
CA ALA A 11 12.51 13.23 0.05
C ALA A 11 11.32 13.73 0.89
N GLU A 12 10.95 14.99 0.68
CA GLU A 12 9.68 15.49 1.16
C GLU A 12 8.53 14.85 0.37
N ILE A 13 7.66 14.11 1.07
CA ILE A 13 6.57 13.37 0.45
C ILE A 13 5.28 14.16 0.54
N LYS A 14 4.73 14.55 -0.64
CA LYS A 14 3.41 15.14 -0.75
C LYS A 14 2.40 14.09 -1.23
N THR A 15 1.40 13.83 -0.41
CA THR A 15 0.29 12.95 -0.79
C THR A 15 -0.83 13.73 -1.46
N CYS A 16 -1.46 13.16 -2.48
CA CYS A 16 -2.62 13.72 -3.19
C CYS A 16 -3.82 12.78 -3.04
N ALA A 17 -5.03 13.32 -3.09
CA ALA A 17 -6.25 12.54 -2.93
C ALA A 17 -6.57 11.70 -4.18
N THR A 18 -6.14 12.15 -5.38
CA THR A 18 -6.40 11.47 -6.64
C THR A 18 -5.14 11.35 -7.50
N PHE A 19 -5.14 10.39 -8.43
CA PHE A 19 -4.07 10.29 -9.43
C PHE A 19 -3.99 11.55 -10.29
N GLU A 20 -5.12 12.12 -10.67
CA GLU A 20 -5.14 13.35 -11.49
C GLU A 20 -4.49 14.53 -10.78
N GLU A 21 -4.74 14.71 -9.49
CA GLU A 21 -4.04 15.72 -8.68
C GLU A 21 -2.54 15.50 -8.65
N THR A 22 -2.10 14.23 -8.53
CA THR A 22 -0.69 13.88 -8.53
C THR A 22 -0.03 14.26 -9.87
N PHE A 23 -0.67 13.92 -11.01
CA PHE A 23 -0.17 14.32 -12.33
C PHE A 23 -0.12 15.85 -12.49
N LYS A 24 -1.15 16.59 -12.01
CA LYS A 24 -1.17 18.06 -12.05
C LYS A 24 -0.02 18.68 -11.28
N GLN A 25 0.40 18.13 -10.15
CA GLN A 25 1.53 18.65 -9.38
C GLN A 25 2.80 18.65 -10.22
N ALA A 26 3.18 17.50 -10.79
CA ALA A 26 4.39 17.40 -11.61
C ALA A 26 4.26 18.16 -12.94
N TYR A 27 3.05 18.26 -13.51
CA TYR A 27 2.81 19.05 -14.71
C TYR A 27 2.99 20.55 -14.49
N ASN A 28 2.58 21.07 -13.34
CA ASN A 28 2.67 22.50 -13.02
C ASN A 28 4.04 22.90 -12.49
N ASP A 29 4.76 22.01 -11.80
CA ASP A 29 6.04 22.30 -11.18
C ASP A 29 7.05 21.18 -11.46
N ALA A 30 8.16 21.56 -12.15
CA ALA A 30 9.21 20.62 -12.55
C ALA A 30 10.03 20.06 -11.37
N ASN A 31 9.95 20.67 -10.19
CA ASN A 31 10.62 20.17 -8.99
C ASN A 31 9.93 18.90 -8.42
N TYR A 32 8.68 18.63 -8.81
CA TYR A 32 8.00 17.41 -8.40
C TYR A 32 8.31 16.24 -9.33
N LYS A 33 8.71 15.14 -8.72
CA LYS A 33 8.64 13.80 -9.33
C LYS A 33 7.43 13.06 -8.72
N ILE A 34 6.72 12.31 -9.54
CA ILE A 34 5.60 11.48 -9.08
C ILE A 34 5.96 10.01 -9.19
N VAL A 35 5.46 9.22 -8.24
CA VAL A 35 5.59 7.76 -8.21
C VAL A 35 4.18 7.18 -8.28
N ILE A 36 3.85 6.58 -9.41
CA ILE A 36 2.48 6.18 -9.78
C ILE A 36 2.42 4.68 -10.04
N PRO A 37 1.51 3.94 -9.38
CA PRO A 37 1.29 2.53 -9.69
C PRO A 37 0.61 2.40 -11.05
N ILE A 38 1.15 1.58 -11.96
CA ILE A 38 0.55 1.36 -13.28
C ILE A 38 -0.03 -0.04 -13.46
N GLU A 39 0.48 -0.99 -12.71
CA GLU A 39 0.12 -2.39 -12.83
C GLU A 39 0.40 -3.14 -11.52
N ASN A 40 -0.45 -4.09 -11.19
CA ASN A 40 -0.21 -5.07 -10.15
C ASN A 40 -0.32 -6.47 -10.76
N SER A 41 0.58 -7.38 -10.39
CA SER A 41 0.67 -8.71 -10.99
C SER A 41 -0.61 -9.55 -10.83
N LEU A 42 -1.40 -9.32 -9.79
CA LEU A 42 -2.66 -10.03 -9.52
C LEU A 42 -3.90 -9.23 -9.91
N ALA A 43 -3.90 -7.91 -9.65
CA ALA A 43 -5.05 -7.04 -9.90
C ALA A 43 -5.07 -6.47 -11.33
N GLY A 44 -3.95 -6.58 -12.08
CA GLY A 44 -3.84 -6.07 -13.43
C GLY A 44 -3.56 -4.57 -13.51
N ARG A 45 -3.97 -3.94 -14.60
CA ARG A 45 -3.65 -2.54 -14.92
C ARG A 45 -4.50 -1.56 -14.12
N VAL A 46 -3.87 -0.44 -13.72
CA VAL A 46 -4.57 0.70 -13.12
C VAL A 46 -5.14 1.57 -14.25
N ALA A 47 -6.43 1.42 -14.54
CA ALA A 47 -7.09 2.00 -15.72
C ALA A 47 -6.93 3.52 -15.82
N ASP A 48 -7.12 4.25 -14.70
CA ASP A 48 -7.03 5.71 -14.67
C ASP A 48 -5.69 6.25 -15.14
N ILE A 49 -4.60 5.53 -14.83
CA ILE A 49 -3.24 5.95 -15.21
C ILE A 49 -3.05 5.92 -16.72
N HIS A 50 -3.57 4.92 -17.41
CA HIS A 50 -3.47 4.83 -18.87
C HIS A 50 -4.17 5.98 -19.59
N TYR A 51 -5.19 6.58 -19.00
CA TYR A 51 -5.84 7.79 -19.49
C TYR A 51 -5.01 9.06 -19.19
N LEU A 52 -4.38 9.14 -18.01
CA LEU A 52 -3.62 10.32 -17.56
C LEU A 52 -2.25 10.44 -18.24
N LEU A 53 -1.60 9.33 -18.60
CA LEU A 53 -0.31 9.33 -19.27
C LEU A 53 -0.29 10.19 -20.55
N PRO A 54 -1.17 9.98 -21.55
CA PRO A 54 -1.17 10.79 -22.77
C PRO A 54 -1.65 12.21 -22.53
N LYS A 55 -2.50 12.44 -21.51
CA LYS A 55 -3.05 13.77 -21.17
C LYS A 55 -1.98 14.72 -20.67
N TYR A 56 -1.12 14.27 -19.76
CA TYR A 56 -0.12 15.13 -19.11
C TYR A 56 1.26 15.09 -19.76
N LYS A 57 1.56 14.07 -20.57
CA LYS A 57 2.80 13.91 -21.33
C LYS A 57 4.06 14.10 -20.49
N LEU A 58 4.04 13.67 -19.22
CA LEU A 58 5.20 13.65 -18.37
C LEU A 58 6.20 12.60 -18.86
N GLN A 59 7.49 12.87 -18.65
CA GLN A 59 8.55 11.95 -19.01
C GLN A 59 8.70 10.84 -17.97
N ILE A 60 8.92 9.62 -18.42
CA ILE A 60 9.22 8.49 -17.54
C ILE A 60 10.72 8.50 -17.28
N HIS A 61 11.10 8.66 -16.01
CA HIS A 61 12.48 8.67 -15.54
C HIS A 61 12.96 7.28 -15.13
N GLY A 62 12.03 6.40 -14.76
CA GLY A 62 12.35 5.04 -14.33
C GLY A 62 11.12 4.28 -13.88
N GLU A 63 11.36 3.05 -13.44
CA GLU A 63 10.34 2.18 -12.89
C GLU A 63 10.82 1.54 -11.58
N PHE A 64 9.87 1.15 -10.75
CA PHE A 64 10.12 0.50 -9.48
C PHE A 64 9.10 -0.61 -9.25
N PHE A 65 9.59 -1.78 -8.85
CA PHE A 65 8.77 -2.94 -8.52
C PHE A 65 8.72 -3.11 -7.01
N LEU A 66 7.53 -3.01 -6.44
CA LEU A 66 7.29 -3.13 -5.01
C LEU A 66 6.54 -4.43 -4.72
N PRO A 67 7.14 -5.40 -4.04
CA PRO A 67 6.42 -6.55 -3.51
C PRO A 67 5.32 -6.08 -2.55
N VAL A 68 4.14 -6.66 -2.68
CA VAL A 68 3.02 -6.41 -1.77
C VAL A 68 3.08 -7.44 -0.66
N GLU A 69 3.46 -6.99 0.52
CA GLU A 69 3.55 -7.80 1.73
C GLU A 69 2.38 -7.47 2.66
N HIS A 70 1.67 -8.49 3.06
CA HIS A 70 0.58 -8.39 4.02
C HIS A 70 1.00 -8.96 5.36
N ASN A 71 0.81 -8.19 6.43
CA ASN A 71 1.09 -8.63 7.78
C ASN A 71 -0.19 -8.64 8.61
N LEU A 72 -0.31 -9.60 9.51
CA LEU A 72 -1.34 -9.63 10.53
C LEU A 72 -0.92 -8.73 11.69
N LEU A 73 -1.65 -7.66 11.89
CA LEU A 73 -1.37 -6.66 12.91
C LEU A 73 -2.36 -6.78 14.07
N GLY A 74 -1.85 -6.77 15.28
CA GLY A 74 -2.63 -6.75 16.50
C GLY A 74 -2.27 -5.55 17.39
N LYS A 75 -3.01 -5.37 18.47
CA LYS A 75 -2.62 -4.44 19.52
C LYS A 75 -1.30 -4.87 20.17
N PRO A 76 -0.55 -3.95 20.82
CA PRO A 76 0.76 -4.27 21.41
C PRO A 76 0.75 -5.47 22.37
N ASP A 77 -0.35 -5.66 23.10
CA ASP A 77 -0.56 -6.71 24.08
C ASP A 77 -1.43 -7.88 23.59
N ALA A 78 -1.79 -7.91 22.29
CA ALA A 78 -2.56 -9.02 21.71
C ALA A 78 -1.66 -10.21 21.37
N ASN A 79 -2.25 -11.41 21.45
CA ASN A 79 -1.66 -12.64 20.92
C ASN A 79 -2.53 -13.17 19.78
N ILE A 80 -1.92 -13.91 18.87
CA ILE A 80 -2.63 -14.41 17.68
C ILE A 80 -3.78 -15.37 18.05
N GLU A 81 -3.65 -16.06 19.16
CA GLU A 81 -4.65 -16.99 19.68
C GLU A 81 -5.92 -16.28 20.17
N ASP A 82 -5.82 -15.01 20.54
CA ASP A 82 -6.96 -14.20 21.01
C ASP A 82 -7.78 -13.64 19.83
N ILE A 83 -7.22 -13.66 18.60
CA ILE A 83 -7.83 -13.04 17.44
C ILE A 83 -8.99 -13.88 16.91
N LYS A 84 -10.12 -13.23 16.72
CA LYS A 84 -11.35 -13.80 16.14
C LYS A 84 -11.72 -13.15 14.81
N TYR A 85 -11.39 -11.87 14.65
CA TYR A 85 -11.78 -11.06 13.51
C TYR A 85 -10.57 -10.47 12.81
N VAL A 86 -10.62 -10.39 11.49
CA VAL A 86 -9.56 -9.79 10.68
C VAL A 86 -10.15 -8.72 9.78
N ARG A 87 -9.72 -7.48 9.95
CA ARG A 87 -10.21 -6.32 9.19
C ARG A 87 -9.21 -5.91 8.12
N SER A 88 -9.68 -5.71 6.89
CA SER A 88 -8.91 -5.11 5.80
C SER A 88 -9.78 -4.78 4.58
N HIS A 89 -9.14 -4.22 3.52
CA HIS A 89 -9.75 -4.12 2.21
C HIS A 89 -10.06 -5.50 1.63
N ALA A 90 -11.15 -5.61 0.86
CA ALA A 90 -11.60 -6.88 0.29
C ALA A 90 -10.49 -7.63 -0.48
N GLN A 91 -9.67 -6.90 -1.24
CA GLN A 91 -8.56 -7.49 -1.99
C GLN A 91 -7.48 -8.09 -1.08
N ALA A 92 -7.10 -7.42 0.01
CA ALA A 92 -6.14 -7.96 0.97
C ALA A 92 -6.69 -9.21 1.69
N ILE A 93 -7.98 -9.19 2.05
CA ILE A 93 -8.67 -10.35 2.60
C ILE A 93 -8.63 -11.53 1.61
N SER A 94 -8.91 -11.29 0.32
CA SER A 94 -8.87 -12.35 -0.71
C SER A 94 -7.48 -12.91 -0.96
N GLN A 95 -6.43 -12.15 -0.69
CA GLN A 95 -5.04 -12.55 -0.84
C GLN A 95 -4.45 -13.26 0.39
N CYS A 96 -5.20 -13.39 1.49
CA CYS A 96 -4.76 -14.00 2.75
C CYS A 96 -5.71 -15.11 3.23
N GLN A 97 -6.33 -15.85 2.28
CA GLN A 97 -7.35 -16.83 2.61
C GLN A 97 -6.82 -18.06 3.37
N LYS A 98 -5.56 -18.44 3.15
CA LYS A 98 -4.95 -19.58 3.85
C LYS A 98 -4.99 -19.38 5.36
N ILE A 99 -4.40 -18.28 5.86
CA ILE A 99 -4.37 -18.00 7.29
C ILE A 99 -5.78 -17.75 7.87
N ILE A 100 -6.65 -17.06 7.12
CA ILE A 100 -8.03 -16.79 7.55
C ILE A 100 -8.78 -18.11 7.78
N THR A 101 -8.64 -19.07 6.87
CA THR A 101 -9.28 -20.39 6.97
C THR A 101 -8.65 -21.24 8.07
N GLU A 102 -7.31 -21.31 8.12
CA GLU A 102 -6.56 -22.09 9.11
C GLU A 102 -6.89 -21.68 10.55
N LYS A 103 -6.85 -20.36 10.79
CA LYS A 103 -7.13 -19.78 12.11
C LYS A 103 -8.61 -19.54 12.38
N LYS A 104 -9.49 -19.81 11.42
CA LYS A 104 -10.95 -19.59 11.50
C LYS A 104 -11.32 -18.14 11.82
N PHE A 105 -10.56 -17.19 11.31
CA PHE A 105 -10.85 -15.77 11.48
C PHE A 105 -12.11 -15.38 10.70
N GLN A 106 -12.87 -14.43 11.24
CA GLN A 106 -14.03 -13.85 10.56
C GLN A 106 -13.61 -12.53 9.89
N PRO A 107 -13.73 -12.41 8.56
CA PRO A 107 -13.30 -11.20 7.87
C PRO A 107 -14.28 -10.04 8.07
N ILE A 108 -13.73 -8.84 8.27
CA ILE A 108 -14.46 -7.56 8.31
C ILE A 108 -13.93 -6.70 7.18
N ILE A 109 -14.78 -6.43 6.18
CA ILE A 109 -14.39 -5.62 5.02
C ILE A 109 -14.36 -4.14 5.42
N SER A 110 -13.28 -3.47 5.01
CA SER A 110 -13.02 -2.04 5.23
C SER A 110 -12.66 -1.35 3.91
N VAL A 111 -12.64 -0.03 3.91
CA VAL A 111 -12.38 0.78 2.73
C VAL A 111 -10.93 0.61 2.23
N ASP A 112 -9.96 0.53 3.16
CA ASP A 112 -8.54 0.37 2.82
C ASP A 112 -7.76 -0.33 3.95
N THR A 113 -6.53 -0.75 3.64
CA THR A 113 -5.67 -1.49 4.58
C THR A 113 -5.10 -0.60 5.68
N ALA A 114 -4.67 0.61 5.35
CA ALA A 114 -4.08 1.55 6.31
C ALA A 114 -5.13 2.10 7.28
N GLY A 115 -6.33 2.41 6.78
CA GLY A 115 -7.50 2.76 7.60
C GLY A 115 -7.87 1.65 8.57
N SER A 116 -7.79 0.39 8.15
CA SER A 116 -8.02 -0.77 9.03
C SER A 116 -7.03 -0.82 10.20
N ALA A 117 -5.75 -0.53 9.95
CA ALA A 117 -4.73 -0.44 10.99
C ALA A 117 -4.98 0.75 11.94
N LYS A 118 -5.37 1.92 11.39
CA LYS A 118 -5.75 3.09 12.18
C LYS A 118 -6.94 2.81 13.10
N ASP A 119 -7.98 2.19 12.58
CA ASP A 119 -9.18 1.83 13.34
C ASP A 119 -8.86 0.83 14.46
N LEU A 120 -7.99 -0.16 14.18
CA LEU A 120 -7.50 -1.11 15.15
C LEU A 120 -6.78 -0.39 16.32
N ALA A 121 -5.89 0.54 16.00
CA ALA A 121 -5.15 1.30 16.99
C ALA A 121 -6.08 2.13 17.90
N GLY A 122 -7.09 2.78 17.34
CA GLY A 122 -8.08 3.59 18.06
C GLY A 122 -9.14 2.78 18.82
N GLY A 123 -9.38 1.53 18.42
CA GLY A 123 -10.35 0.64 19.04
C GLY A 123 -9.92 0.12 20.43
N LYS A 124 -10.80 -0.59 21.13
CA LYS A 124 -10.51 -1.23 22.43
C LYS A 124 -10.49 -2.76 22.35
N ASP A 125 -11.08 -3.33 21.31
CA ASP A 125 -11.23 -4.77 21.15
C ASP A 125 -9.90 -5.42 20.74
N LYS A 126 -9.39 -6.35 21.55
CA LYS A 126 -8.15 -7.10 21.31
C LYS A 126 -8.36 -8.36 20.47
N THR A 127 -9.60 -8.72 20.23
CA THR A 127 -9.95 -9.89 19.41
C THR A 127 -9.97 -9.57 17.91
N ILE A 128 -9.75 -8.30 17.54
CA ILE A 128 -9.66 -7.84 16.15
C ILE A 128 -8.19 -7.65 15.79
N ALA A 129 -7.80 -8.18 14.64
CA ALA A 129 -6.54 -7.88 13.94
C ALA A 129 -6.81 -7.10 12.65
N ALA A 130 -5.78 -6.47 12.10
CA ALA A 130 -5.83 -5.87 10.78
C ALA A 130 -4.81 -6.53 9.84
N ILE A 131 -5.15 -6.66 8.55
CA ILE A 131 -4.17 -6.99 7.52
C ILE A 131 -3.71 -5.69 6.90
N ALA A 132 -2.42 -5.36 7.06
CA ALA A 132 -1.81 -4.16 6.53
C ALA A 132 -0.28 -4.30 6.39
N SER A 133 0.39 -3.23 5.92
CA SER A 133 1.84 -3.18 5.77
C SER A 133 2.58 -3.05 7.10
N ASP A 134 3.89 -3.34 7.10
CA ASP A 134 4.78 -3.07 8.25
C ASP A 134 4.90 -1.58 8.57
N LEU A 135 4.80 -0.70 7.55
CA LEU A 135 4.74 0.74 7.73
C LEU A 135 3.53 1.15 8.56
N SER A 136 2.35 0.56 8.28
CA SER A 136 1.15 0.81 9.07
C SER A 136 1.33 0.35 10.53
N ALA A 137 2.01 -0.78 10.74
CA ALA A 137 2.32 -1.25 12.09
C ALA A 137 3.16 -0.24 12.87
N LYS A 138 4.22 0.28 12.24
CA LYS A 138 5.10 1.30 12.85
C LYS A 138 4.36 2.61 13.11
N MET A 139 3.60 3.10 12.12
CA MET A 139 2.87 4.37 12.19
C MET A 139 1.83 4.39 13.32
N TYR A 140 1.13 3.29 13.53
CA TYR A 140 0.06 3.19 14.51
C TYR A 140 0.45 2.44 15.79
N ASN A 141 1.75 2.16 15.99
CA ASN A 141 2.28 1.43 17.16
C ASN A 141 1.56 0.10 17.40
N LEU A 142 1.38 -0.68 16.33
CA LEU A 142 0.78 -2.01 16.36
C LEU A 142 1.85 -3.09 16.36
N LYS A 143 1.54 -4.22 16.97
CA LYS A 143 2.38 -5.42 16.98
C LYS A 143 2.13 -6.23 15.72
N ILE A 144 3.17 -6.65 15.03
CA ILE A 144 3.06 -7.64 13.95
C ILE A 144 2.94 -9.02 14.61
N LEU A 145 1.77 -9.63 14.49
CA LEU A 145 1.48 -10.96 15.01
C LEU A 145 2.04 -12.05 14.09
N GLN A 146 1.94 -11.83 12.79
CA GLN A 146 2.51 -12.72 11.77
C GLN A 146 2.85 -11.91 10.52
N LYS A 147 4.03 -12.17 9.93
CA LYS A 147 4.50 -11.53 8.69
C LYS A 147 4.16 -12.37 7.46
N ASN A 148 4.07 -11.67 6.32
CA ASN A 148 3.98 -12.27 4.98
C ASN A 148 2.89 -13.33 4.94
N ILE A 149 1.66 -12.90 5.23
CA ILE A 149 0.48 -13.78 5.31
C ILE A 149 -0.28 -13.89 4.00
N GLU A 150 0.23 -13.26 2.94
CA GLU A 150 -0.31 -13.40 1.58
C GLU A 150 -0.18 -14.83 1.08
N ASP A 151 -1.18 -15.28 0.33
CA ASP A 151 -1.24 -16.64 -0.23
C ASP A 151 -0.29 -16.83 -1.41
N ASP A 152 0.10 -15.74 -2.09
CA ASP A 152 0.98 -15.70 -3.25
C ASP A 152 2.10 -14.66 -3.03
N GLU A 153 3.34 -15.12 -2.92
CA GLU A 153 4.54 -14.28 -2.77
C GLU A 153 4.87 -13.50 -4.05
N GLY A 154 4.25 -13.84 -5.19
CA GLY A 154 4.47 -13.18 -6.49
C GLY A 154 3.69 -11.88 -6.68
N ASN A 155 2.99 -11.37 -5.66
CA ASN A 155 2.24 -10.13 -5.76
C ASN A 155 3.16 -8.91 -5.77
N VAL A 156 3.29 -8.27 -6.93
CA VAL A 156 4.17 -7.12 -7.14
C VAL A 156 3.39 -5.99 -7.80
N THR A 157 3.57 -4.77 -7.29
CA THR A 157 3.08 -3.56 -7.94
C THR A 157 4.21 -2.84 -8.66
N ARG A 158 4.01 -2.58 -9.95
CA ARG A 158 4.92 -1.80 -10.78
C ARG A 158 4.53 -0.33 -10.72
N PHE A 159 5.51 0.50 -10.40
CA PHE A 159 5.38 1.96 -10.37
C PHE A 159 6.21 2.59 -11.47
N LEU A 160 5.72 3.70 -12.03
CA LEU A 160 6.52 4.62 -12.84
C LEU A 160 6.94 5.83 -12.00
N ILE A 161 8.19 6.27 -12.22
CA ILE A 161 8.73 7.52 -11.72
C ILE A 161 8.68 8.50 -12.87
N MET A 162 7.96 9.61 -12.71
CA MET A 162 7.69 10.54 -13.80
C MET A 162 7.89 11.99 -13.36
N GLY A 163 8.21 12.85 -14.31
CA GLY A 163 8.38 14.30 -14.11
C GLY A 163 8.48 15.06 -15.42
N LYS A 164 8.70 16.38 -15.37
CA LYS A 164 8.85 17.22 -16.57
C LYS A 164 10.21 17.07 -17.24
N ASN A 165 11.29 17.00 -16.48
CA ASN A 165 12.66 17.00 -16.98
C ASN A 165 13.34 15.66 -16.74
N ILE A 166 14.01 15.14 -17.76
CA ILE A 166 14.95 14.03 -17.60
C ILE A 166 16.25 14.63 -17.06
N GLU A 167 16.72 14.14 -15.90
CA GLU A 167 18.11 14.34 -15.52
C GLU A 167 18.96 13.59 -16.55
N GLN A 168 19.76 14.31 -17.35
CA GLN A 168 20.75 13.64 -18.19
C GLN A 168 21.79 13.03 -17.23
N PRO A 169 22.11 11.74 -17.36
CA PRO A 169 23.24 11.19 -16.63
C PRO A 169 24.50 11.93 -17.07
N GLU A 170 25.29 12.42 -16.11
CA GLU A 170 26.62 12.97 -16.35
C GLU A 170 27.57 11.89 -16.91
#